data_5710ba4d6eccced0939dd6e977cfb5fd
#
_entry.id   5710ba4d6eccced0939dd6e977cfb5fd
#
_cell.length_a   1.000
_cell.length_b   1.000
_cell.length_c   1.000
_cell.angle_alpha   90.00
_cell.angle_beta   90.00
_cell.angle_gamma   90.00
#
_symmetry.space_group_name_H-M   'P 1'
#
loop_
_entity.id
_entity.type
_entity.pdbx_description
1 polymer ?
#
loop_
_entity_poly.entity_id
_entity_poly.type
_entity_poly.pdbx_seq_one_letter_code
_entity_poly.pdbx_strand_id
1 'polypeptide(L)'
;LGFYTNLITSGMGLNQQRIENLKNVGLDHIQVSFQASDPVVNNALAGSKHAFEQKYEMCKLIKQYNYPMVLNFVIHQHNIDQIEQIIQLCIELEADTVELAICQFYGWAFLNRQGLLPTQEQLIKAERITNQYREKLRLANHSCKLIFVVPDYYEERPKACMNGWGKIFFTVTPDGTALPCHAARQLPIQFPNVREQPLAEIWYQSTGFNH
;
A
#
# COMPACT_ATOMS: atom_id res chain seq x y z
N LEU A 1 -23.14 -8.35 6.26
CA LEU A 1 -22.54 -7.89 7.51
C LEU A 1 -22.19 -6.38 7.49
N GLY A 2 -22.32 -5.69 6.34
CA GLY A 2 -22.10 -4.25 6.22
C GLY A 2 -20.64 -3.80 6.30
N PHE A 3 -19.69 -4.69 6.07
CA PHE A 3 -18.28 -4.31 5.94
C PHE A 3 -18.00 -3.67 4.58
N TYR A 4 -17.15 -2.64 4.56
CA TYR A 4 -16.52 -2.16 3.34
C TYR A 4 -15.32 -3.06 3.03
N THR A 5 -15.28 -3.61 1.83
CA THR A 5 -14.31 -4.63 1.43
C THR A 5 -13.32 -4.09 0.40
N ASN A 6 -12.04 -4.39 0.58
CA ASN A 6 -10.97 -4.00 -0.32
C ASN A 6 -10.10 -5.20 -0.71
N LEU A 7 -9.85 -5.38 -2.00
CA LEU A 7 -8.87 -6.33 -2.51
C LEU A 7 -7.56 -5.61 -2.80
N ILE A 8 -6.49 -5.95 -2.09
CA ILE A 8 -5.13 -5.50 -2.39
C ILE A 8 -4.43 -6.59 -3.21
N THR A 9 -3.98 -6.25 -4.41
CA THR A 9 -3.45 -7.23 -5.36
C THR A 9 -2.29 -6.67 -6.19
N SER A 10 -1.45 -7.57 -6.70
CA SER A 10 -0.49 -7.25 -7.76
C SER A 10 -1.16 -7.03 -9.12
N GLY A 11 -2.42 -7.40 -9.29
CA GLY A 11 -3.14 -7.40 -10.58
C GLY A 11 -2.82 -8.57 -11.51
N MET A 12 -1.71 -9.27 -11.29
CA MET A 12 -1.19 -10.31 -12.20
C MET A 12 -2.10 -11.53 -12.39
N GLY A 13 -2.95 -11.80 -11.42
CA GLY A 13 -3.89 -12.94 -11.49
C GLY A 13 -5.31 -12.56 -11.84
N LEU A 14 -5.62 -11.27 -12.02
CA LEU A 14 -6.94 -10.81 -12.38
C LEU A 14 -7.20 -10.98 -13.88
N ASN A 15 -8.45 -11.10 -14.24
CA ASN A 15 -8.99 -11.05 -15.59
C ASN A 15 -10.44 -10.58 -15.54
N GLN A 16 -11.04 -10.38 -16.70
CA GLN A 16 -12.41 -9.89 -16.81
C GLN A 16 -13.40 -10.73 -15.98
N GLN A 17 -13.39 -12.04 -16.14
CA GLN A 17 -14.31 -12.94 -15.42
C GLN A 17 -14.16 -12.84 -13.89
N ARG A 18 -12.94 -12.71 -13.40
CA ARG A 18 -12.68 -12.55 -11.95
C ARG A 18 -13.18 -11.21 -11.44
N ILE A 19 -13.01 -10.12 -12.22
CA ILE A 19 -13.54 -8.80 -11.85
C ILE A 19 -15.06 -8.82 -11.82
N GLU A 20 -15.72 -9.43 -12.81
CA GLU A 20 -17.17 -9.64 -12.82
C GLU A 20 -17.66 -10.42 -11.60
N ASN A 21 -17.00 -11.53 -11.30
CA ASN A 21 -17.33 -12.33 -10.12
C ASN A 21 -17.18 -11.55 -8.83
N LEU A 22 -16.10 -10.76 -8.67
CA LEU A 22 -15.88 -9.89 -7.51
C LEU A 22 -16.97 -8.81 -7.40
N LYS A 23 -17.40 -8.24 -8.54
CA LYS A 23 -18.49 -7.25 -8.57
C LYS A 23 -19.81 -7.89 -8.12
N ASN A 24 -20.11 -9.09 -8.61
CA ASN A 24 -21.35 -9.81 -8.30
C ASN A 24 -21.44 -10.23 -6.83
N VAL A 25 -20.31 -10.50 -6.15
CA VAL A 25 -20.30 -10.81 -4.72
C VAL A 25 -20.18 -9.57 -3.82
N GLY A 26 -20.15 -8.36 -4.41
CA GLY A 26 -20.21 -7.10 -3.67
C GLY A 26 -18.88 -6.61 -3.14
N LEU A 27 -17.75 -6.91 -3.81
CA LEU A 27 -16.48 -6.25 -3.50
C LEU A 27 -16.61 -4.74 -3.77
N ASP A 28 -16.18 -3.90 -2.81
CA ASP A 28 -16.35 -2.45 -2.89
C ASP A 28 -15.19 -1.74 -3.58
N HIS A 29 -13.95 -2.24 -3.44
CA HIS A 29 -12.75 -1.50 -3.79
C HIS A 29 -11.60 -2.41 -4.23
N ILE A 30 -10.74 -1.93 -5.14
CA ILE A 30 -9.54 -2.63 -5.58
C ILE A 30 -8.32 -1.72 -5.48
N GLN A 31 -7.27 -2.23 -4.84
CA GLN A 31 -5.95 -1.59 -4.82
C GLN A 31 -4.97 -2.42 -5.65
N VAL A 32 -4.33 -1.79 -6.63
CA VAL A 32 -3.30 -2.43 -7.47
C VAL A 32 -1.92 -1.89 -7.08
N SER A 33 -0.98 -2.81 -6.85
CA SER A 33 0.40 -2.46 -6.48
C SER A 33 1.32 -2.47 -7.70
N PHE A 34 1.98 -1.32 -7.96
CA PHE A 34 3.07 -1.19 -8.93
C PHE A 34 4.41 -1.07 -8.20
N GLN A 35 5.51 -1.36 -8.90
CA GLN A 35 6.86 -1.18 -8.38
C GLN A 35 7.53 0.10 -8.85
N ALA A 36 7.17 0.60 -10.04
CA ALA A 36 7.70 1.83 -10.63
C ALA A 36 6.80 2.31 -11.77
N SER A 37 6.95 3.56 -12.21
CA SER A 37 6.31 4.08 -13.42
C SER A 37 7.05 3.68 -14.71
N ASP A 38 8.35 3.44 -14.63
CA ASP A 38 9.12 2.92 -15.74
C ASP A 38 8.91 1.40 -15.89
N PRO A 39 8.51 0.90 -17.09
CA PRO A 39 8.24 -0.52 -17.30
C PRO A 39 9.44 -1.42 -17.05
N VAL A 40 10.66 -0.98 -17.38
CA VAL A 40 11.87 -1.79 -17.19
C VAL A 40 12.17 -1.97 -15.72
N VAL A 41 12.12 -0.88 -14.95
CA VAL A 41 12.32 -0.89 -13.50
C VAL A 41 11.20 -1.68 -12.81
N ASN A 42 9.94 -1.44 -13.20
CA ASN A 42 8.80 -2.18 -12.63
C ASN A 42 8.93 -3.69 -12.87
N ASN A 43 9.27 -4.10 -14.09
CA ASN A 43 9.37 -5.51 -14.47
C ASN A 43 10.55 -6.20 -13.78
N ALA A 44 11.68 -5.51 -13.64
CA ALA A 44 12.84 -6.01 -12.90
C ALA A 44 12.51 -6.24 -11.42
N LEU A 45 11.88 -5.28 -10.76
CA LEU A 45 11.47 -5.38 -9.36
C LEU A 45 10.35 -6.41 -9.14
N ALA A 46 9.45 -6.55 -10.10
CA ALA A 46 8.37 -7.54 -10.04
C ALA A 46 8.85 -8.98 -10.37
N GLY A 47 10.05 -9.15 -10.88
CA GLY A 47 10.55 -10.44 -11.34
C GLY A 47 9.77 -11.01 -12.54
N SER A 48 9.14 -10.17 -13.37
CA SER A 48 8.31 -10.58 -14.51
C SER A 48 8.44 -9.60 -15.66
N LYS A 49 8.73 -10.11 -16.85
CA LYS A 49 8.95 -9.31 -18.08
C LYS A 49 7.71 -8.54 -18.56
N HIS A 50 6.52 -8.92 -18.11
CA HIS A 50 5.24 -8.37 -18.58
C HIS A 50 4.38 -7.80 -17.45
N ALA A 51 4.97 -7.60 -16.28
CA ALA A 51 4.21 -7.15 -15.11
C ALA A 51 3.60 -5.77 -15.29
N PHE A 52 4.34 -4.83 -15.91
CA PHE A 52 3.85 -3.47 -16.10
C PHE A 52 2.63 -3.45 -17.04
N GLU A 53 2.75 -4.03 -18.21
CA GLU A 53 1.69 -4.06 -19.21
C GLU A 53 0.43 -4.76 -18.68
N GLN A 54 0.60 -5.88 -18.00
CA GLN A 54 -0.53 -6.62 -17.42
C GLN A 54 -1.24 -5.80 -16.34
N LYS A 55 -0.51 -5.12 -15.45
CA LYS A 55 -1.08 -4.24 -14.44
C LYS A 55 -1.78 -3.02 -15.05
N TYR A 56 -1.16 -2.42 -16.06
CA TYR A 56 -1.69 -1.26 -16.77
C TYR A 56 -3.05 -1.59 -17.42
N GLU A 57 -3.13 -2.68 -18.20
CA GLU A 57 -4.40 -3.13 -18.81
C GLU A 57 -5.42 -3.54 -17.74
N MET A 58 -4.98 -4.13 -16.64
CA MET A 58 -5.87 -4.48 -15.54
C MET A 58 -6.48 -3.27 -14.86
N CYS A 59 -5.71 -2.18 -14.68
CA CYS A 59 -6.25 -0.92 -14.13
C CYS A 59 -7.35 -0.34 -15.03
N LYS A 60 -7.16 -0.35 -16.36
CA LYS A 60 -8.20 0.08 -17.30
C LYS A 60 -9.46 -0.76 -17.15
N LEU A 61 -9.29 -2.08 -17.06
CA LEU A 61 -10.43 -2.98 -16.89
C LEU A 61 -11.16 -2.75 -15.57
N ILE A 62 -10.45 -2.53 -14.47
CA ILE A 62 -11.02 -2.20 -13.16
C ILE A 62 -11.88 -0.92 -13.26
N LYS A 63 -11.40 0.10 -13.96
CA LYS A 63 -12.17 1.36 -14.16
C LYS A 63 -13.39 1.14 -15.07
N GLN A 64 -13.32 0.30 -16.11
CA GLN A 64 -14.47 -0.07 -16.95
C GLN A 64 -15.61 -0.69 -16.13
N TYR A 65 -15.29 -1.42 -15.04
CA TYR A 65 -16.26 -1.97 -14.11
C TYR A 65 -16.70 -0.99 -13.00
N ASN A 66 -16.30 0.29 -13.10
CA ASN A 66 -16.63 1.35 -12.14
C ASN A 66 -16.23 1.00 -10.69
N TYR A 67 -15.07 0.41 -10.49
CA TYR A 67 -14.51 0.25 -9.16
C TYR A 67 -13.81 1.54 -8.70
N PRO A 68 -13.98 1.93 -7.45
CA PRO A 68 -12.99 2.78 -6.80
C PRO A 68 -11.63 2.07 -6.83
N MET A 69 -10.58 2.78 -7.28
CA MET A 69 -9.26 2.19 -7.48
C MET A 69 -8.17 2.98 -6.77
N VAL A 70 -7.38 2.29 -5.96
CA VAL A 70 -6.12 2.82 -5.41
C VAL A 70 -4.95 2.22 -6.18
N LEU A 71 -3.99 3.07 -6.56
CA LEU A 71 -2.69 2.63 -7.04
C LEU A 71 -1.66 2.84 -5.93
N ASN A 72 -0.98 1.76 -5.55
CA ASN A 72 0.01 1.75 -4.48
C ASN A 72 1.41 1.53 -5.04
N PHE A 73 2.35 2.34 -4.56
CA PHE A 73 3.78 2.21 -4.87
C PHE A 73 4.56 2.21 -3.56
N VAL A 74 5.27 1.13 -3.27
CA VAL A 74 6.23 1.14 -2.17
C VAL A 74 7.47 1.91 -2.61
N ILE A 75 7.73 3.05 -1.97
CA ILE A 75 8.79 3.98 -2.33
C ILE A 75 10.11 3.58 -1.67
N HIS A 76 11.15 3.45 -2.48
CA HIS A 76 12.51 3.12 -2.07
C HIS A 76 13.52 3.78 -3.03
N GLN A 77 14.82 3.62 -2.77
CA GLN A 77 15.89 4.28 -3.52
C GLN A 77 15.80 4.13 -5.05
N HIS A 78 15.28 2.98 -5.56
CA HIS A 78 15.26 2.71 -7.00
C HIS A 78 14.07 3.33 -7.75
N ASN A 79 13.05 3.83 -7.05
CA ASN A 79 11.86 4.40 -7.69
C ASN A 79 11.47 5.80 -7.18
N ILE A 80 12.07 6.29 -6.10
CA ILE A 80 11.71 7.59 -5.50
C ILE A 80 11.93 8.76 -6.46
N ASP A 81 12.90 8.69 -7.34
CA ASP A 81 13.15 9.74 -8.34
C ASP A 81 12.09 9.77 -9.46
N GLN A 82 11.22 8.75 -9.52
CA GLN A 82 10.11 8.67 -10.47
C GLN A 82 8.77 9.19 -9.88
N ILE A 83 8.77 9.87 -8.73
CA ILE A 83 7.53 10.33 -8.06
C ILE A 83 6.61 11.12 -8.99
N GLU A 84 7.17 12.02 -9.81
CA GLU A 84 6.39 12.79 -10.77
C GLU A 84 5.71 11.88 -11.81
N GLN A 85 6.47 10.99 -12.43
CA GLN A 85 5.98 10.03 -13.44
C GLN A 85 4.99 9.04 -12.83
N ILE A 86 5.20 8.61 -11.58
CA ILE A 86 4.26 7.77 -10.84
C ILE A 86 2.91 8.48 -10.69
N ILE A 87 2.91 9.74 -10.26
CA ILE A 87 1.67 10.51 -10.10
C ILE A 87 0.98 10.69 -11.46
N GLN A 88 1.73 11.01 -12.52
CA GLN A 88 1.20 11.16 -13.87
C GLN A 88 0.55 9.87 -14.39
N LEU A 89 1.22 8.72 -14.23
CA LEU A 89 0.68 7.40 -14.57
C LEU A 89 -0.64 7.13 -13.83
N CYS A 90 -0.71 7.48 -12.54
CA CYS A 90 -1.91 7.26 -11.75
C CYS A 90 -3.08 8.15 -12.21
N ILE A 91 -2.81 9.38 -12.61
CA ILE A 91 -3.82 10.30 -13.18
C ILE A 91 -4.30 9.76 -14.53
N GLU A 92 -3.41 9.30 -15.39
CA GLU A 92 -3.71 8.69 -16.68
C GLU A 92 -4.61 7.45 -16.54
N LEU A 93 -4.34 6.62 -15.53
CA LEU A 93 -5.13 5.42 -15.20
C LEU A 93 -6.42 5.74 -14.41
N GLU A 94 -6.76 7.01 -14.23
CA GLU A 94 -7.96 7.46 -13.51
C GLU A 94 -8.06 6.91 -12.09
N ALA A 95 -6.92 6.80 -11.39
CA ALA A 95 -6.91 6.35 -9.99
C ALA A 95 -7.66 7.33 -9.09
N ASP A 96 -8.50 6.83 -8.21
CA ASP A 96 -9.21 7.64 -7.21
C ASP A 96 -8.27 8.05 -6.07
N THR A 97 -7.26 7.22 -5.80
CA THR A 97 -6.22 7.52 -4.81
C THR A 97 -4.87 6.94 -5.25
N VAL A 98 -3.82 7.71 -5.03
CA VAL A 98 -2.43 7.28 -5.17
C VAL A 98 -1.83 7.16 -3.78
N GLU A 99 -1.34 5.98 -3.44
CA GLU A 99 -0.61 5.74 -2.20
C GLU A 99 0.88 5.55 -2.48
N LEU A 100 1.68 6.54 -2.10
CA LEU A 100 3.13 6.47 -2.08
C LEU A 100 3.53 5.91 -0.71
N ALA A 101 3.56 4.58 -0.61
CA ALA A 101 3.75 3.88 0.65
C ALA A 101 5.24 3.87 1.05
N ILE A 102 5.48 3.90 2.36
CA ILE A 102 6.84 3.85 2.91
C ILE A 102 7.37 2.41 2.84
N CYS A 103 8.61 2.22 2.36
CA CYS A 103 9.32 0.96 2.54
C CYS A 103 9.63 0.76 4.03
N GLN A 104 9.04 -0.26 4.64
CA GLN A 104 9.29 -0.59 6.04
C GLN A 104 10.44 -1.58 6.16
N PHE A 105 11.47 -1.23 6.93
CA PHE A 105 12.70 -2.02 7.05
C PHE A 105 12.60 -3.11 8.12
N TYR A 106 11.90 -4.19 7.79
CA TYR A 106 11.92 -5.46 8.52
C TYR A 106 12.01 -6.65 7.54
N GLY A 107 12.37 -7.83 8.03
CA GLY A 107 12.57 -9.02 7.17
C GLY A 107 13.56 -8.76 6.04
N TRP A 108 13.20 -9.10 4.82
CA TRP A 108 14.05 -8.93 3.63
C TRP A 108 14.42 -7.47 3.33
N ALA A 109 13.52 -6.52 3.58
CA ALA A 109 13.83 -5.11 3.39
C ALA A 109 14.93 -4.64 4.36
N PHE A 110 14.94 -5.15 5.59
CA PHE A 110 16.00 -4.86 6.56
C PHE A 110 17.36 -5.40 6.10
N LEU A 111 17.40 -6.63 5.60
CA LEU A 111 18.64 -7.26 5.07
C LEU A 111 19.19 -6.51 3.85
N ASN A 112 18.32 -5.84 3.09
CA ASN A 112 18.68 -5.09 1.87
C ASN A 112 18.61 -3.57 2.08
N ARG A 113 18.54 -3.08 3.33
CA ARG A 113 18.33 -1.68 3.66
C ARG A 113 19.29 -0.74 2.94
N GLN A 114 20.57 -1.10 2.85
CA GLN A 114 21.58 -0.26 2.20
C GLN A 114 21.24 0.06 0.74
N GLY A 115 20.65 -0.90 0.01
CA GLY A 115 20.25 -0.72 -1.38
C GLY A 115 18.83 -0.17 -1.57
N LEU A 116 18.01 -0.11 -0.52
CA LEU A 116 16.62 0.32 -0.60
C LEU A 116 16.35 1.68 0.06
N LEU A 117 17.19 2.11 1.00
CA LEU A 117 16.98 3.33 1.76
C LEU A 117 17.19 4.57 0.86
N PRO A 118 16.16 5.39 0.63
CA PRO A 118 16.33 6.67 -0.06
C PRO A 118 17.24 7.61 0.72
N THR A 119 17.96 8.50 0.03
CA THR A 119 18.69 9.59 0.71
C THR A 119 17.72 10.63 1.25
N GLN A 120 18.20 11.42 2.23
CA GLN A 120 17.41 12.53 2.77
C GLN A 120 17.02 13.56 1.70
N GLU A 121 17.93 13.84 0.78
CA GLU A 121 17.68 14.75 -0.35
C GLU A 121 16.60 14.22 -1.29
N GLN A 122 16.61 12.92 -1.58
CA GLN A 122 15.56 12.27 -2.37
C GLN A 122 14.19 12.38 -1.68
N LEU A 123 14.13 12.20 -0.36
CA LEU A 123 12.88 12.33 0.41
C LEU A 123 12.34 13.77 0.37
N ILE A 124 13.19 14.77 0.59
CA ILE A 124 12.81 16.20 0.53
C ILE A 124 12.31 16.56 -0.88
N LYS A 125 12.99 16.09 -1.93
CA LYS A 125 12.56 16.29 -3.32
C LYS A 125 11.20 15.64 -3.59
N ALA A 126 11.01 14.38 -3.16
CA ALA A 126 9.78 13.62 -3.34
C ALA A 126 8.59 14.30 -2.64
N GLU A 127 8.78 14.77 -1.41
CA GLU A 127 7.77 15.52 -0.66
C GLU A 127 7.38 16.81 -1.38
N ARG A 128 8.36 17.59 -1.84
CA ARG A 128 8.11 18.82 -2.59
C ARG A 128 7.29 18.56 -3.86
N ILE A 129 7.67 17.55 -4.66
CA ILE A 129 6.94 17.19 -5.89
C ILE A 129 5.51 16.77 -5.54
N THR A 130 5.33 15.92 -4.53
CA THR A 130 4.00 15.47 -4.11
C THR A 130 3.12 16.63 -3.68
N ASN A 131 3.65 17.58 -2.90
CA ASN A 131 2.90 18.77 -2.46
C ASN A 131 2.53 19.69 -3.62
N GLN A 132 3.41 19.85 -4.62
CA GLN A 132 3.10 20.58 -5.85
C GLN A 132 1.94 19.93 -6.62
N TYR A 133 1.94 18.59 -6.74
CA TYR A 133 0.84 17.87 -7.40
C TYR A 133 -0.46 17.89 -6.60
N ARG A 134 -0.42 17.82 -5.27
CA ARG A 134 -1.60 18.03 -4.42
C ARG A 134 -2.26 19.38 -4.71
N GLU A 135 -1.46 20.44 -4.80
CA GLU A 135 -1.98 21.78 -5.11
C GLU A 135 -2.50 21.88 -6.55
N LYS A 136 -1.79 21.34 -7.55
CA LYS A 136 -2.27 21.27 -8.94
C LYS A 136 -3.64 20.57 -9.05
N LEU A 137 -3.78 19.41 -8.41
CA LEU A 137 -5.02 18.64 -8.41
C LEU A 137 -6.16 19.38 -7.70
N ARG A 138 -5.86 20.03 -6.58
CA ARG A 138 -6.83 20.88 -5.84
C ARG A 138 -7.33 22.03 -6.70
N LEU A 139 -6.43 22.77 -7.37
CA LEU A 139 -6.79 23.91 -8.25
C LEU A 139 -7.59 23.45 -9.49
N ALA A 140 -7.28 22.26 -10.02
CA ALA A 140 -8.02 21.65 -11.12
C ALA A 140 -9.33 21.00 -10.70
N ASN A 141 -9.70 21.04 -9.41
CA ASN A 141 -10.85 20.32 -8.85
C ASN A 141 -10.87 18.82 -9.24
N HIS A 142 -9.69 18.21 -9.30
CA HIS A 142 -9.51 16.81 -9.66
C HIS A 142 -9.79 15.90 -8.46
N SER A 143 -10.49 14.79 -8.67
CA SER A 143 -10.93 13.89 -7.58
C SER A 143 -9.82 13.02 -6.98
N CYS A 144 -8.73 12.81 -7.71
CA CYS A 144 -7.63 11.94 -7.27
C CYS A 144 -6.95 12.48 -6.00
N LYS A 145 -6.81 11.60 -4.99
CA LYS A 145 -6.14 11.91 -3.73
C LYS A 145 -4.71 11.38 -3.73
N LEU A 146 -3.74 12.20 -3.28
CA LEU A 146 -2.35 11.78 -3.12
C LEU A 146 -2.04 11.57 -1.64
N ILE A 147 -1.72 10.33 -1.28
CA ILE A 147 -1.26 9.94 0.06
C ILE A 147 0.23 9.69 0.00
N PHE A 148 1.01 10.52 0.68
CA PHE A 148 2.43 10.31 0.94
C PHE A 148 2.74 10.77 2.35
N VAL A 149 3.06 9.81 3.20
CA VAL A 149 3.56 10.06 4.54
C VAL A 149 5.08 10.00 4.45
N VAL A 150 5.74 11.16 4.60
CA VAL A 150 7.19 11.22 4.56
C VAL A 150 7.76 10.33 5.67
N PRO A 151 8.66 9.39 5.35
CA PRO A 151 9.23 8.52 6.37
C PRO A 151 10.17 9.26 7.32
N ASP A 152 10.27 8.75 8.53
CA ASP A 152 11.09 9.29 9.62
C ASP A 152 12.48 8.63 9.72
N TYR A 153 13.01 8.13 8.60
CA TYR A 153 14.29 7.42 8.55
C TYR A 153 15.48 8.21 9.08
N TYR A 154 15.40 9.54 9.01
CA TYR A 154 16.46 10.49 9.37
C TYR A 154 16.09 11.36 10.58
N GLU A 155 14.95 11.09 11.19
CA GLU A 155 14.54 11.81 12.40
C GLU A 155 15.20 11.20 13.64
N GLU A 156 15.45 12.02 14.67
CA GLU A 156 16.00 11.56 15.94
C GLU A 156 15.03 10.64 16.70
N ARG A 157 13.74 10.82 16.48
CA ARG A 157 12.69 10.01 17.10
C ARG A 157 11.66 9.56 16.07
N PRO A 158 11.20 8.31 16.17
CA PRO A 158 10.15 7.84 15.29
C PRO A 158 8.85 8.59 15.53
N LYS A 159 8.06 8.77 14.48
CA LYS A 159 6.70 9.33 14.56
C LYS A 159 5.80 8.40 15.37
N ALA A 160 4.82 9.01 16.07
CA ALA A 160 3.81 8.25 16.77
C ALA A 160 3.05 7.33 15.80
N CYS A 161 3.05 6.02 16.08
CA CYS A 161 2.38 5.03 15.26
C CYS A 161 0.87 5.05 15.55
N MET A 162 0.07 5.69 14.70
CA MET A 162 -1.41 5.62 14.68
C MET A 162 -2.07 5.70 16.07
N ASN A 163 -1.52 6.52 16.97
CA ASN A 163 -1.92 6.68 18.37
C ASN A 163 -1.79 5.41 19.25
N GLY A 164 -1.05 4.43 18.81
CA GLY A 164 -0.75 3.20 19.56
C GLY A 164 -1.06 1.93 18.79
N TRP A 165 -0.42 0.84 19.19
CA TRP A 165 -0.62 -0.48 18.60
C TRP A 165 -1.98 -1.06 18.96
N GLY A 166 -2.64 -1.69 17.97
CA GLY A 166 -3.91 -2.37 18.21
C GLY A 166 -5.07 -1.47 18.62
N LYS A 167 -4.98 -0.15 18.38
CA LYS A 167 -6.04 0.81 18.75
C LYS A 167 -7.12 0.98 17.70
N ILE A 168 -6.77 0.90 16.41
CA ILE A 168 -7.70 1.21 15.32
C ILE A 168 -7.83 0.09 14.29
N PHE A 169 -6.88 -0.83 14.25
CA PHE A 169 -6.92 -1.98 13.36
C PHE A 169 -6.09 -3.13 13.93
N PHE A 170 -6.30 -4.31 13.39
CA PHE A 170 -5.41 -5.46 13.53
C PHE A 170 -5.28 -6.21 12.21
N THR A 171 -4.26 -7.01 12.10
CA THR A 171 -3.97 -7.84 10.92
C THR A 171 -4.14 -9.31 11.28
N VAL A 172 -4.83 -10.06 10.46
CA VAL A 172 -4.87 -11.52 10.55
C VAL A 172 -3.98 -12.09 9.45
N THR A 173 -2.97 -12.85 9.84
CA THR A 173 -2.06 -13.52 8.90
C THR A 173 -2.72 -14.78 8.31
N PRO A 174 -2.20 -15.36 7.20
CA PRO A 174 -2.81 -16.54 6.57
C PRO A 174 -2.94 -17.77 7.48
N ASP A 175 -2.06 -17.89 8.49
CA ASP A 175 -2.10 -18.95 9.51
C ASP A 175 -3.11 -18.67 10.65
N GLY A 176 -3.79 -17.51 10.62
CA GLY A 176 -4.78 -17.10 11.60
C GLY A 176 -4.24 -16.28 12.77
N THR A 177 -2.94 -15.99 12.82
CA THR A 177 -2.36 -15.18 13.89
C THR A 177 -2.85 -13.74 13.81
N ALA A 178 -3.36 -13.19 14.91
CA ALA A 178 -3.82 -11.81 15.02
C ALA A 178 -2.69 -10.91 15.53
N LEU A 179 -2.33 -9.91 14.76
CA LEU A 179 -1.24 -8.96 15.05
C LEU A 179 -1.77 -7.53 15.17
N PRO A 180 -1.28 -6.71 16.10
CA PRO A 180 -1.63 -5.29 16.20
C PRO A 180 -1.11 -4.45 15.02
N CYS A 181 -0.08 -4.93 14.31
CA CYS A 181 0.37 -4.45 13.01
C CYS A 181 1.27 -5.51 12.35
N HIS A 182 1.56 -5.36 11.07
CA HIS A 182 2.42 -6.30 10.32
C HIS A 182 3.81 -6.47 10.94
N ALA A 183 4.41 -5.37 11.45
CA ALA A 183 5.75 -5.37 12.02
C ALA A 183 5.82 -6.13 13.36
N ALA A 184 4.69 -6.29 14.06
CA ALA A 184 4.64 -6.95 15.36
C ALA A 184 5.07 -8.41 15.32
N ARG A 185 4.99 -9.07 14.15
CA ARG A 185 5.46 -10.46 13.98
C ARG A 185 6.94 -10.66 14.33
N GLN A 186 7.74 -9.59 14.33
CA GLN A 186 9.17 -9.62 14.69
C GLN A 186 9.40 -9.63 16.20
N LEU A 187 8.38 -9.38 17.00
CA LEU A 187 8.51 -9.31 18.45
C LEU A 187 8.51 -10.72 19.07
N PRO A 188 9.25 -10.92 20.15
CA PRO A 188 9.27 -12.18 20.91
C PRO A 188 8.01 -12.31 21.81
N ILE A 189 6.83 -12.19 21.21
CA ILE A 189 5.52 -12.27 21.87
C ILE A 189 4.71 -13.35 21.19
N GLN A 190 4.01 -14.15 21.96
CA GLN A 190 3.02 -15.09 21.42
C GLN A 190 1.71 -14.33 21.19
N PHE A 191 1.32 -14.22 19.92
CA PHE A 191 0.08 -13.58 19.52
C PHE A 191 -1.07 -14.60 19.46
N PRO A 192 -2.32 -14.16 19.74
CA PRO A 192 -3.49 -15.04 19.69
C PRO A 192 -3.83 -15.44 18.23
N ASN A 193 -4.62 -16.50 18.09
CA ASN A 193 -5.07 -17.01 16.81
C ASN A 193 -6.61 -16.91 16.69
N VAL A 194 -7.11 -16.34 15.58
CA VAL A 194 -8.55 -16.14 15.34
C VAL A 194 -9.33 -17.45 15.16
N ARG A 195 -8.63 -18.59 14.97
CA ARG A 195 -9.26 -19.92 14.92
C ARG A 195 -9.51 -20.50 16.31
N GLU A 196 -8.86 -19.95 17.34
CA GLU A 196 -8.89 -20.44 18.72
C GLU A 196 -9.65 -19.50 19.65
N GLN A 197 -9.67 -18.20 19.33
CA GLN A 197 -10.28 -17.17 20.17
C GLN A 197 -11.18 -16.24 19.35
N PRO A 198 -12.33 -15.80 19.90
CA PRO A 198 -13.17 -14.78 19.29
C PRO A 198 -12.45 -13.44 19.10
N LEU A 199 -12.76 -12.73 18.00
CA LEU A 199 -12.12 -11.43 17.69
C LEU A 199 -12.27 -10.40 18.82
N ALA A 200 -13.41 -10.39 19.53
CA ALA A 200 -13.63 -9.49 20.65
C ALA A 200 -12.67 -9.76 21.82
N GLU A 201 -12.43 -11.02 22.16
CA GLU A 201 -11.45 -11.39 23.20
C GLU A 201 -10.04 -11.00 22.78
N ILE A 202 -9.67 -11.28 21.52
CA ILE A 202 -8.36 -10.88 20.98
C ILE A 202 -8.18 -9.38 21.11
N TRP A 203 -9.17 -8.59 20.68
CA TRP A 203 -9.10 -7.14 20.69
C TRP A 203 -9.03 -6.53 22.08
N TYR A 204 -9.85 -7.01 23.02
CA TYR A 204 -10.00 -6.39 24.33
C TYR A 204 -9.19 -7.02 25.46
N GLN A 205 -8.68 -8.26 25.30
CA GLN A 205 -8.09 -9.01 26.41
C GLN A 205 -6.67 -9.50 26.15
N SER A 206 -6.19 -9.44 24.87
CA SER A 206 -4.87 -9.94 24.54
C SER A 206 -3.76 -8.98 24.93
N THR A 207 -2.70 -9.51 25.55
CA THR A 207 -1.52 -8.74 25.96
C THR A 207 -0.76 -8.08 24.81
N GLY A 208 -0.95 -8.54 23.58
CA GLY A 208 -0.33 -7.97 22.37
C GLY A 208 -1.04 -6.72 21.83
N PHE A 209 -2.20 -6.35 22.38
CA PHE A 209 -2.99 -5.20 21.95
C PHE A 209 -3.04 -4.14 23.05
N ASN A 210 -2.96 -2.87 22.69
CA ASN A 210 -3.07 -1.76 23.63
C ASN A 210 -4.53 -1.47 23.98
N HIS A 211 -4.79 -1.39 25.24
CA HIS A 211 -6.07 -1.00 25.81
C HIS A 211 -5.97 0.25 26.64
#